data_c978acc2d41acaaa49b92a333798eac7
#
_entry.id   c978acc2d41acaaa49b92a333798eac7
#
_cell.length_a   1.000
_cell.length_b   1.000
_cell.length_c   1.000
_cell.angle_alpha   90.00
_cell.angle_beta   90.00
_cell.angle_gamma   90.00
#
_symmetry.space_group_name_H-M   'P 1'
#
loop_
_entity.id
_entity.type
_entity.pdbx_description
1 polymer ?
#
loop_
_entity_poly.entity_id
_entity_poly.type
_entity_poly.pdbx_seq_one_letter_code
_entity_poly.pdbx_strand_id
1 'polypeptide(L)'
;MKELLQRLSAVDEDASAAMKIILHFDTLLSQGAGLESFVRGAAVLSGYPAGLAHPQHQIWLRIDQNGRSAPPVTDVDLIRTWAHHDLGDGSGALVWVERSENSVIDSVLLERLAAGVHLTLERISPLSIEDDAAAVEILLAKTSGDARRKAAARLRLRDAALVTVVASPAEAPPPFPRLTAIISTDDGDVRASIVESVSFPGACQAGVGSPVALQDLPTSWTQAQVALRMSTSLTPIVRWESLGGLSLLAQIPIASAQSHPDVVALGVAIEESGTELIEALARTDSARAASATLGLHHSTVQVRQARLEQLLGFKVGTAEGRTRLMIALALHRLTTPNSIG
;
A
#
# COMPACT_ATOMS: atom_id res chain seq x y z
N MET A 1 -12.84 -21.36 40.57
CA MET A 1 -11.43 -21.11 40.31
C MET A 1 -10.54 -21.00 41.55
N LYS A 2 -10.88 -20.24 42.61
CA LYS A 2 -10.10 -20.21 43.88
C LYS A 2 -9.89 -21.57 44.54
N GLU A 3 -10.91 -22.43 44.54
CA GLU A 3 -10.85 -23.77 45.11
C GLU A 3 -9.94 -24.74 44.34
N LEU A 4 -9.86 -24.58 43.02
CA LEU A 4 -8.97 -25.36 42.14
C LEU A 4 -7.51 -24.98 42.38
N LEU A 5 -7.23 -23.67 42.54
CA LEU A 5 -5.91 -23.14 42.87
C LEU A 5 -5.42 -23.65 44.27
N GLN A 6 -6.29 -23.72 45.25
CA GLN A 6 -5.95 -24.28 46.59
C GLN A 6 -5.66 -25.78 46.56
N ARG A 7 -6.30 -26.54 45.68
CA ARG A 7 -6.03 -27.98 45.51
C ARG A 7 -4.76 -28.26 44.72
N LEU A 8 -4.45 -27.42 43.70
CA LEU A 8 -3.21 -27.53 42.95
C LEU A 8 -1.98 -27.10 43.75
N SER A 9 -2.07 -26.06 44.59
CA SER A 9 -0.96 -25.62 45.43
C SER A 9 -0.52 -26.64 46.49
N ALA A 10 -1.37 -27.61 46.80
CA ALA A 10 -1.04 -28.70 47.73
C ALA A 10 -0.36 -29.92 47.05
N VAL A 11 -0.30 -29.92 45.71
CA VAL A 11 0.23 -31.04 44.91
C VAL A 11 1.45 -30.66 44.11
N ASP A 12 1.52 -29.42 43.59
CA ASP A 12 2.63 -28.93 42.73
C ASP A 12 2.72 -27.40 42.82
N GLU A 13 3.81 -26.89 43.41
CA GLU A 13 4.06 -25.44 43.55
C GLU A 13 4.27 -24.78 42.19
N ASP A 14 4.93 -25.43 41.22
CA ASP A 14 5.22 -24.89 39.90
C ASP A 14 3.93 -24.78 39.07
N ALA A 15 3.04 -25.76 39.14
CA ALA A 15 1.74 -25.69 38.44
C ALA A 15 0.85 -24.57 39.00
N SER A 16 0.91 -24.34 40.32
CA SER A 16 0.19 -23.24 40.98
C SER A 16 0.74 -21.87 40.56
N ALA A 17 2.06 -21.73 40.47
CA ALA A 17 2.73 -20.50 40.02
C ALA A 17 2.40 -20.21 38.55
N ALA A 18 2.48 -21.20 37.65
CA ALA A 18 2.12 -21.05 36.24
C ALA A 18 0.65 -20.62 36.08
N MET A 19 -0.27 -21.19 36.83
CA MET A 19 -1.69 -20.80 36.78
C MET A 19 -1.92 -19.36 37.24
N LYS A 20 -1.19 -18.87 38.25
CA LYS A 20 -1.26 -17.47 38.70
C LYS A 20 -0.79 -16.52 37.60
N ILE A 21 0.30 -16.88 36.91
CA ILE A 21 0.82 -16.12 35.77
C ILE A 21 -0.24 -16.01 34.67
N ILE A 22 -0.81 -17.13 34.23
CA ILE A 22 -1.84 -17.17 33.19
C ILE A 22 -3.03 -16.27 33.57
N LEU A 23 -3.58 -16.43 34.75
CA LEU A 23 -4.72 -15.63 35.21
C LEU A 23 -4.41 -14.12 35.28
N HIS A 24 -3.19 -13.77 35.69
CA HIS A 24 -2.78 -12.37 35.74
C HIS A 24 -2.75 -11.74 34.35
N PHE A 25 -2.10 -12.40 33.39
CA PHE A 25 -2.00 -11.90 32.01
C PHE A 25 -3.37 -11.91 31.31
N ASP A 26 -4.22 -12.90 31.52
CA ASP A 26 -5.59 -12.93 31.00
C ASP A 26 -6.43 -11.76 31.54
N THR A 27 -6.21 -11.40 32.82
CA THR A 27 -6.86 -10.22 33.42
C THR A 27 -6.38 -8.92 32.74
N LEU A 28 -5.08 -8.76 32.52
CA LEU A 28 -4.52 -7.60 31.82
C LEU A 28 -5.07 -7.48 30.40
N LEU A 29 -5.17 -8.60 29.66
CA LEU A 29 -5.75 -8.65 28.33
C LEU A 29 -7.22 -8.22 28.33
N SER A 30 -8.02 -8.76 29.23
CA SER A 30 -9.46 -8.45 29.33
C SER A 30 -9.73 -6.99 29.70
N GLN A 31 -8.84 -6.36 30.44
CA GLN A 31 -8.92 -4.95 30.84
C GLN A 31 -8.34 -4.00 29.79
N GLY A 32 -7.80 -4.51 28.68
CA GLY A 32 -7.19 -3.70 27.66
C GLY A 32 -5.91 -2.99 28.09
N ALA A 33 -5.11 -3.59 28.97
CA ALA A 33 -3.88 -3.03 29.50
C ALA A 33 -2.87 -2.67 28.40
N GLY A 34 -2.01 -1.66 28.64
CA GLY A 34 -0.95 -1.24 27.75
C GLY A 34 0.35 -2.05 27.92
N LEU A 35 1.31 -1.89 27.00
CA LEU A 35 2.59 -2.61 26.98
C LEU A 35 3.34 -2.57 28.32
N GLU A 36 3.42 -1.38 28.94
CA GLU A 36 4.10 -1.20 30.22
C GLU A 36 3.49 -2.05 31.34
N SER A 37 2.17 -2.24 31.33
CA SER A 37 1.47 -3.05 32.34
C SER A 37 1.81 -4.55 32.22
N PHE A 38 1.98 -5.03 30.98
CA PHE A 38 2.41 -6.41 30.73
C PHE A 38 3.86 -6.63 31.21
N VAL A 39 4.78 -5.74 30.86
CA VAL A 39 6.18 -5.84 31.31
C VAL A 39 6.26 -5.71 32.84
N ARG A 40 5.47 -4.82 33.44
CA ARG A 40 5.39 -4.66 34.89
C ARG A 40 4.89 -5.92 35.59
N GLY A 41 3.85 -6.55 35.03
CA GLY A 41 3.33 -7.83 35.52
C GLY A 41 4.40 -8.92 35.48
N ALA A 42 5.18 -9.00 34.41
CA ALA A 42 6.27 -9.94 34.30
C ALA A 42 7.39 -9.69 35.33
N ALA A 43 7.80 -8.43 35.48
CA ALA A 43 8.84 -8.08 36.47
C ALA A 43 8.44 -8.41 37.90
N VAL A 44 7.21 -8.08 38.30
CA VAL A 44 6.70 -8.35 39.67
C VAL A 44 6.51 -9.84 39.90
N LEU A 45 5.97 -10.60 38.93
CA LEU A 45 5.73 -12.03 39.08
C LEU A 45 6.99 -12.86 39.06
N SER A 46 8.00 -12.47 38.27
CA SER A 46 9.31 -13.15 38.25
C SER A 46 10.20 -12.78 39.44
N GLY A 47 10.01 -11.59 40.03
CA GLY A 47 10.91 -11.01 41.01
C GLY A 47 12.22 -10.50 40.41
N TYR A 48 12.32 -10.39 39.09
CA TYR A 48 13.50 -9.89 38.35
C TYR A 48 13.09 -8.74 37.42
N PRO A 49 14.03 -7.85 37.04
CA PRO A 49 13.73 -6.88 36.00
C PRO A 49 13.30 -7.58 34.71
N ALA A 50 12.30 -7.02 34.05
CA ALA A 50 11.78 -7.52 32.79
C ALA A 50 11.67 -6.40 31.76
N GLY A 51 11.63 -6.76 30.47
CA GLY A 51 11.56 -5.75 29.42
C GLY A 51 11.00 -6.23 28.10
N LEU A 52 10.87 -5.26 27.21
CA LEU A 52 10.47 -5.39 25.81
C LEU A 52 11.40 -4.59 24.93
N ALA A 53 11.95 -5.22 23.90
CA ALA A 53 12.68 -4.58 22.81
C ALA A 53 11.91 -4.78 21.50
N HIS A 54 11.58 -3.69 20.82
CA HIS A 54 11.02 -3.72 19.48
C HIS A 54 11.78 -2.74 18.59
N PRO A 55 12.88 -3.18 17.96
CA PRO A 55 13.77 -2.30 17.20
C PRO A 55 13.08 -1.53 16.07
N GLN A 56 12.18 -2.17 15.31
CA GLN A 56 11.48 -1.54 14.18
C GLN A 56 10.57 -0.38 14.62
N HIS A 57 9.92 -0.49 15.78
CA HIS A 57 9.06 0.56 16.33
C HIS A 57 9.77 1.46 17.33
N GLN A 58 11.07 1.26 17.57
CA GLN A 58 11.88 2.00 18.56
C GLN A 58 11.27 1.97 19.98
N ILE A 59 10.62 0.85 20.35
CA ILE A 59 10.03 0.66 21.67
C ILE A 59 11.05 -0.11 22.53
N TRP A 60 11.46 0.52 23.63
CA TRP A 60 12.40 -0.05 24.59
C TRP A 60 11.82 0.17 25.98
N LEU A 61 11.36 -0.89 26.63
CA LEU A 61 10.79 -0.85 27.98
C LEU A 61 11.64 -1.73 28.91
N ARG A 62 11.89 -1.23 30.09
CA ARG A 62 12.50 -2.00 31.20
C ARG A 62 11.84 -1.61 32.50
N ILE A 63 11.38 -2.59 33.25
CA ILE A 63 10.75 -2.44 34.56
C ILE A 63 11.57 -3.23 35.57
N ASP A 64 11.88 -2.63 36.74
CA ASP A 64 12.59 -3.30 37.83
C ASP A 64 11.68 -4.29 38.57
N GLN A 65 12.26 -5.12 39.43
CA GLN A 65 11.55 -6.13 40.20
C GLN A 65 10.47 -5.56 41.16
N ASN A 66 10.49 -4.25 41.42
CA ASN A 66 9.52 -3.54 42.23
C ASN A 66 8.40 -2.91 41.41
N GLY A 67 8.39 -3.15 40.09
CA GLY A 67 7.39 -2.61 39.17
C GLY A 67 7.63 -1.13 38.79
N ARG A 68 8.84 -0.58 38.93
CA ARG A 68 9.18 0.79 38.57
C ARG A 68 9.89 0.82 37.24
N SER A 69 9.63 1.86 36.45
CA SER A 69 10.35 2.09 35.19
C SER A 69 11.85 2.29 35.46
N ALA A 70 12.68 1.63 34.65
CA ALA A 70 14.14 1.66 34.74
C ALA A 70 14.74 2.06 33.37
N PRO A 71 16.00 2.54 33.32
CA PRO A 71 16.66 2.84 32.08
C PRO A 71 16.62 1.66 31.10
N PRO A 72 16.23 1.87 29.84
CA PRO A 72 16.08 0.79 28.86
C PRO A 72 17.44 0.17 28.51
N VAL A 73 17.43 -1.11 28.19
CA VAL A 73 18.56 -1.84 27.60
C VAL A 73 18.29 -1.92 26.09
N THR A 74 19.21 -1.37 25.30
CA THR A 74 19.11 -1.34 23.83
C THR A 74 20.04 -2.31 23.14
N ASP A 75 20.93 -2.95 23.89
CA ASP A 75 21.84 -3.97 23.40
C ASP A 75 21.10 -5.33 23.33
N VAL A 76 20.72 -5.72 22.13
CA VAL A 76 19.97 -6.95 21.86
C VAL A 76 20.82 -8.19 22.16
N ASP A 77 22.13 -8.14 21.93
CA ASP A 77 23.02 -9.26 22.19
C ASP A 77 23.12 -9.51 23.70
N LEU A 78 23.20 -8.45 24.50
CA LEU A 78 23.13 -8.55 25.95
C LEU A 78 21.80 -9.14 26.41
N ILE A 79 20.66 -8.67 25.86
CA ILE A 79 19.33 -9.17 26.21
C ILE A 79 19.22 -10.68 25.94
N ARG A 80 19.80 -11.16 24.84
CA ARG A 80 19.78 -12.59 24.47
C ARG A 80 20.61 -13.48 25.43
N THR A 81 21.41 -12.91 26.31
CA THR A 81 22.09 -13.68 27.37
C THR A 81 21.16 -14.01 28.54
N TRP A 82 20.01 -13.38 28.65
CA TRP A 82 18.99 -13.62 29.68
C TRP A 82 17.85 -14.52 29.15
N ALA A 83 16.98 -14.94 30.06
CA ALA A 83 15.75 -15.62 29.68
C ALA A 83 14.90 -14.70 28.80
N HIS A 84 14.66 -15.07 27.55
CA HIS A 84 13.96 -14.26 26.57
C HIS A 84 13.03 -15.10 25.70
N HIS A 85 12.10 -14.43 24.99
CA HIS A 85 11.19 -15.01 24.01
C HIS A 85 11.05 -14.05 22.84
N ASP A 86 11.33 -14.51 21.61
CA ASP A 86 11.12 -13.73 20.39
C ASP A 86 9.61 -13.67 20.07
N LEU A 87 9.09 -12.53 19.62
CA LEU A 87 7.67 -12.40 19.26
C LEU A 87 7.25 -13.22 18.03
N GLY A 88 8.22 -13.66 17.21
CA GLY A 88 7.97 -14.57 16.09
C GLY A 88 7.35 -13.92 14.85
N ASP A 89 7.17 -12.61 14.83
CA ASP A 89 6.56 -11.83 13.76
C ASP A 89 7.56 -11.30 12.70
N GLY A 90 8.82 -11.72 12.78
CA GLY A 90 9.90 -11.26 11.90
C GLY A 90 10.41 -9.83 12.19
N SER A 91 9.88 -9.15 13.19
CA SER A 91 10.28 -7.78 13.57
C SER A 91 11.60 -7.70 14.32
N GLY A 92 12.13 -8.85 14.78
CA GLY A 92 13.25 -8.91 15.71
C GLY A 92 12.89 -8.42 17.12
N ALA A 93 11.59 -8.30 17.41
CA ALA A 93 11.11 -7.93 18.74
C ALA A 93 11.19 -9.10 19.70
N LEU A 94 11.57 -8.81 20.96
CA LEU A 94 11.67 -9.82 22.01
C LEU A 94 11.32 -9.25 23.38
N VAL A 95 10.88 -10.14 24.24
CA VAL A 95 10.64 -9.89 25.65
C VAL A 95 11.64 -10.68 26.49
N TRP A 96 12.01 -10.16 27.67
CA TRP A 96 13.00 -10.82 28.52
C TRP A 96 12.72 -10.63 30.01
N VAL A 97 13.39 -11.48 30.80
CA VAL A 97 13.56 -11.35 32.25
C VAL A 97 15.04 -11.45 32.54
N GLU A 98 15.63 -10.53 33.35
CA GLU A 98 17.05 -10.50 33.67
C GLU A 98 17.46 -11.64 34.59
N ARG A 99 17.40 -12.86 34.09
CA ARG A 99 17.79 -14.10 34.74
C ARG A 99 18.64 -14.94 33.80
N SER A 100 19.80 -15.40 34.26
CA SER A 100 20.73 -16.17 33.41
C SER A 100 20.31 -17.65 33.28
N GLU A 101 19.63 -18.21 34.28
CA GLU A 101 19.13 -19.59 34.26
C GLU A 101 17.62 -19.59 33.99
N ASN A 102 17.21 -20.27 32.94
CA ASN A 102 15.82 -20.36 32.53
C ASN A 102 15.09 -21.46 33.34
N SER A 103 14.00 -21.11 34.00
CA SER A 103 13.14 -22.09 34.68
C SER A 103 11.89 -22.39 33.83
N VAL A 104 11.20 -23.50 34.12
CA VAL A 104 9.92 -23.84 33.44
C VAL A 104 8.89 -22.73 33.64
N ILE A 105 8.90 -22.08 34.80
CA ILE A 105 7.98 -20.97 35.14
C ILE A 105 8.33 -19.73 34.28
N ASP A 106 9.61 -19.44 34.05
CA ASP A 106 10.04 -18.33 33.19
C ASP A 106 9.60 -18.52 31.76
N SER A 107 9.61 -19.76 31.26
CA SER A 107 9.10 -20.05 29.90
C SER A 107 7.61 -19.75 29.76
N VAL A 108 6.77 -20.14 30.73
CA VAL A 108 5.35 -19.82 30.74
C VAL A 108 5.12 -18.31 30.88
N LEU A 109 5.89 -17.63 31.72
CA LEU A 109 5.79 -16.19 31.93
C LEU A 109 6.13 -15.41 30.66
N LEU A 110 7.24 -15.77 30.01
CA LEU A 110 7.70 -15.10 28.77
C LEU A 110 6.77 -15.36 27.60
N GLU A 111 6.23 -16.58 27.47
CA GLU A 111 5.22 -16.89 26.45
C GLU A 111 3.96 -16.04 26.63
N ARG A 112 3.45 -15.91 27.88
CA ARG A 112 2.27 -15.09 28.19
C ARG A 112 2.55 -13.60 28.01
N LEU A 113 3.73 -13.15 28.40
CA LEU A 113 4.18 -11.78 28.16
C LEU A 113 4.24 -11.49 26.67
N ALA A 114 4.89 -12.36 25.87
CA ALA A 114 4.99 -12.21 24.42
C ALA A 114 3.60 -12.17 23.77
N ALA A 115 2.69 -13.08 24.12
CA ALA A 115 1.32 -13.11 23.62
C ALA A 115 0.56 -11.80 23.95
N GLY A 116 0.67 -11.33 25.21
CA GLY A 116 0.04 -10.08 25.65
C GLY A 116 0.62 -8.85 24.95
N VAL A 117 1.94 -8.80 24.76
CA VAL A 117 2.62 -7.74 24.02
C VAL A 117 2.20 -7.77 22.56
N HIS A 118 2.19 -8.93 21.90
CA HIS A 118 1.79 -9.09 20.50
C HIS A 118 0.37 -8.57 20.26
N LEU A 119 -0.62 -9.05 21.01
CA LEU A 119 -2.00 -8.58 20.91
C LEU A 119 -2.17 -7.09 21.24
N THR A 120 -1.32 -6.55 22.13
CA THR A 120 -1.35 -5.12 22.45
C THR A 120 -0.69 -4.29 21.35
N LEU A 121 0.38 -4.78 20.76
CA LEU A 121 1.01 -4.15 19.59
C LEU A 121 0.07 -4.17 18.38
N GLU A 122 -0.62 -5.25 18.10
CA GLU A 122 -1.66 -5.32 17.07
C GLU A 122 -2.78 -4.29 17.33
N ARG A 123 -3.15 -4.07 18.57
CA ARG A 123 -4.16 -3.07 18.96
C ARG A 123 -3.65 -1.63 18.96
N ILE A 124 -2.37 -1.40 19.28
CA ILE A 124 -1.72 -0.07 19.33
C ILE A 124 -1.00 0.24 18.03
N SER A 125 -0.45 -0.80 17.36
CA SER A 125 0.12 -0.66 16.02
C SER A 125 -0.96 -0.11 15.10
N PRO A 126 -0.66 0.86 14.26
CA PRO A 126 -1.58 1.17 13.19
C PRO A 126 -1.66 -0.12 12.35
N LEU A 127 -2.62 -0.96 12.69
CA LEU A 127 -3.32 -1.93 11.87
C LEU A 127 -2.44 -2.56 10.77
N SER A 128 -2.46 -3.86 10.66
CA SER A 128 -1.79 -4.61 9.60
C SER A 128 -1.95 -3.88 8.26
N ILE A 129 -0.92 -3.91 7.44
CA ILE A 129 -0.95 -3.34 6.07
C ILE A 129 -2.19 -3.86 5.31
N GLU A 130 -2.61 -5.10 5.58
CA GLU A 130 -3.82 -5.73 5.03
C GLU A 130 -5.10 -5.01 5.46
N ASP A 131 -5.19 -4.60 6.71
CA ASP A 131 -6.35 -3.87 7.22
C ASP A 131 -6.40 -2.43 6.74
N ASP A 132 -5.25 -1.78 6.53
CA ASP A 132 -5.19 -0.44 5.93
C ASP A 132 -5.54 -0.50 4.44
N ALA A 133 -5.12 -1.55 3.73
CA ALA A 133 -5.53 -1.82 2.36
C ALA A 133 -7.06 -2.00 2.27
N ALA A 134 -7.66 -2.81 3.13
CA ALA A 134 -9.12 -2.98 3.18
C ALA A 134 -9.85 -1.64 3.48
N ALA A 135 -9.29 -0.78 4.34
CA ALA A 135 -9.85 0.53 4.60
C ALA A 135 -9.73 1.46 3.37
N VAL A 136 -8.63 1.40 2.62
CA VAL A 136 -8.49 2.10 1.34
C VAL A 136 -9.54 1.62 0.34
N GLU A 137 -9.75 0.31 0.19
CA GLU A 137 -10.79 -0.25 -0.68
C GLU A 137 -12.19 0.26 -0.32
N ILE A 138 -12.53 0.28 0.98
CA ILE A 138 -13.82 0.80 1.44
C ILE A 138 -13.98 2.28 1.09
N LEU A 139 -12.92 3.10 1.18
CA LEU A 139 -12.98 4.52 0.83
C LEU A 139 -13.17 4.75 -0.66
N LEU A 140 -12.59 3.89 -1.49
CA LEU A 140 -12.66 4.01 -2.96
C LEU A 140 -13.94 3.38 -3.53
N ALA A 141 -14.56 2.46 -2.82
CA ALA A 141 -15.82 1.87 -3.21
C ALA A 141 -17.00 2.83 -2.97
N LYS A 142 -18.10 2.61 -3.71
CA LYS A 142 -19.38 3.31 -3.48
C LYS A 142 -20.13 2.68 -2.29
N THR A 143 -19.56 2.74 -1.10
CA THR A 143 -20.12 2.14 0.12
C THR A 143 -20.93 3.12 0.97
N SER A 144 -21.59 2.62 2.03
CA SER A 144 -22.36 3.43 2.97
C SER A 144 -21.49 4.44 3.74
N GLY A 145 -22.08 5.56 4.14
CA GLY A 145 -21.38 6.62 4.87
C GLY A 145 -20.76 6.17 6.20
N ASP A 146 -21.35 5.19 6.90
CA ASP A 146 -20.81 4.66 8.16
C ASP A 146 -19.53 3.85 7.98
N ALA A 147 -19.51 2.96 6.98
CA ALA A 147 -18.30 2.19 6.67
C ALA A 147 -17.15 3.12 6.25
N ARG A 148 -17.47 4.13 5.45
CA ARG A 148 -16.49 5.12 4.99
C ARG A 148 -15.94 5.97 6.15
N ARG A 149 -16.80 6.43 7.08
CA ARG A 149 -16.34 7.17 8.27
C ARG A 149 -15.40 6.33 9.13
N LYS A 150 -15.74 5.06 9.36
CA LYS A 150 -14.87 4.13 10.11
C LYS A 150 -13.53 3.93 9.41
N ALA A 151 -13.52 3.72 8.10
CA ALA A 151 -12.30 3.56 7.30
C ALA A 151 -11.44 4.84 7.33
N ALA A 152 -12.04 6.03 7.18
CA ALA A 152 -11.33 7.31 7.26
C ALA A 152 -10.70 7.55 8.64
N ALA A 153 -11.47 7.29 9.71
CA ALA A 153 -10.98 7.39 11.09
C ALA A 153 -9.81 6.44 11.34
N ARG A 154 -9.92 5.21 10.83
CA ARG A 154 -8.86 4.21 10.89
C ARG A 154 -7.57 4.73 10.23
N LEU A 155 -7.64 5.25 9.02
CA LEU A 155 -6.50 5.79 8.28
C LEU A 155 -6.06 7.17 8.76
N ARG A 156 -6.69 7.70 9.82
CA ARG A 156 -6.43 9.03 10.41
C ARG A 156 -6.54 10.16 9.38
N LEU A 157 -7.41 10.01 8.39
CA LEU A 157 -7.71 11.05 7.43
C LEU A 157 -8.63 12.09 8.06
N ARG A 158 -8.30 13.39 7.90
CA ARG A 158 -9.09 14.50 8.43
C ARG A 158 -10.24 14.81 7.49
N ASP A 159 -11.45 14.97 8.01
CA ASP A 159 -12.66 15.24 7.20
C ASP A 159 -12.55 16.48 6.33
N ALA A 160 -11.80 17.49 6.77
CA ALA A 160 -11.62 18.75 6.04
C ALA A 160 -10.44 18.73 5.05
N ALA A 161 -9.65 17.64 4.96
CA ALA A 161 -8.54 17.56 4.05
C ALA A 161 -9.00 17.23 2.62
N LEU A 162 -8.43 17.92 1.64
CA LEU A 162 -8.51 17.46 0.25
C LEU A 162 -7.47 16.35 0.06
N VAL A 163 -7.91 15.27 -0.53
CA VAL A 163 -7.08 14.09 -0.81
C VAL A 163 -7.19 13.69 -2.28
N THR A 164 -6.13 13.13 -2.78
CA THR A 164 -6.02 12.72 -4.19
C THR A 164 -5.77 11.22 -4.26
N VAL A 165 -6.40 10.53 -5.20
CA VAL A 165 -6.07 9.15 -5.49
C VAL A 165 -5.06 9.08 -6.63
N VAL A 166 -4.02 8.28 -6.43
CA VAL A 166 -3.02 7.95 -7.44
C VAL A 166 -3.17 6.48 -7.80
N ALA A 167 -3.33 6.19 -9.08
CA ALA A 167 -3.34 4.85 -9.64
C ALA A 167 -1.96 4.53 -10.23
N SER A 168 -1.42 3.34 -9.97
CA SER A 168 -0.17 2.85 -10.57
C SER A 168 -0.25 1.35 -10.85
N PRO A 169 0.63 0.78 -11.70
CA PRO A 169 0.68 -0.66 -11.93
C PRO A 169 0.86 -1.43 -10.62
N ALA A 170 0.14 -2.54 -10.45
CA ALA A 170 0.18 -3.33 -9.22
C ALA A 170 1.56 -3.94 -8.96
N GLU A 171 2.26 -4.36 -10.03
CA GLU A 171 3.56 -5.02 -9.97
C GLU A 171 4.73 -4.04 -9.74
N ALA A 172 4.53 -2.75 -10.04
CA ALA A 172 5.54 -1.73 -9.83
C ALA A 172 5.68 -1.39 -8.33
N PRO A 173 6.88 -0.97 -7.88
CA PRO A 173 7.04 -0.44 -6.55
C PRO A 173 6.06 0.73 -6.30
N PRO A 174 5.40 0.77 -5.11
CA PRO A 174 4.44 1.83 -4.82
C PRO A 174 5.13 3.20 -4.80
N PRO A 175 4.67 4.17 -5.61
CA PRO A 175 5.20 5.53 -5.55
C PRO A 175 4.89 6.20 -4.20
N PHE A 176 3.84 5.72 -3.53
CA PHE A 176 3.40 6.15 -2.20
C PHE A 176 3.12 4.90 -1.36
N PRO A 177 4.03 4.51 -0.44
CA PRO A 177 3.91 3.25 0.31
C PRO A 177 2.86 3.27 1.43
N ARG A 178 2.37 4.46 1.80
CA ARG A 178 1.33 4.61 2.81
C ARG A 178 -0.05 4.74 2.17
N LEU A 179 -1.09 4.28 2.88
CA LEU A 179 -2.48 4.37 2.45
C LEU A 179 -2.69 3.81 1.04
N THR A 180 -2.22 2.60 0.81
CA THR A 180 -2.25 1.95 -0.51
C THR A 180 -2.95 0.59 -0.44
N ALA A 181 -3.63 0.24 -1.53
CA ALA A 181 -4.24 -1.07 -1.75
C ALA A 181 -4.05 -1.51 -3.21
N ILE A 182 -4.02 -2.81 -3.47
CA ILE A 182 -4.15 -3.36 -4.82
C ILE A 182 -5.62 -3.69 -5.02
N ILE A 183 -6.23 -3.12 -6.05
CA ILE A 183 -7.65 -3.27 -6.34
C ILE A 183 -7.79 -3.98 -7.68
N SER A 184 -8.50 -5.11 -7.67
CA SER A 184 -8.87 -5.81 -8.89
C SER A 184 -9.95 -5.03 -9.62
N THR A 185 -9.69 -4.71 -10.88
CA THR A 185 -10.59 -4.00 -11.78
C THR A 185 -10.90 -4.85 -13.00
N ASP A 186 -11.86 -4.46 -13.81
CA ASP A 186 -12.19 -5.15 -15.07
C ASP A 186 -11.01 -5.19 -16.05
N ASP A 187 -10.05 -4.28 -15.89
CA ASP A 187 -8.85 -4.13 -16.73
C ASP A 187 -7.58 -4.74 -16.10
N GLY A 188 -7.71 -5.47 -14.99
CA GLY A 188 -6.60 -6.06 -14.23
C GLY A 188 -6.36 -5.39 -12.87
N ASP A 189 -5.31 -5.81 -12.18
CA ASP A 189 -4.97 -5.30 -10.86
C ASP A 189 -4.27 -3.95 -10.94
N VAL A 190 -4.77 -2.98 -10.16
CA VAL A 190 -4.27 -1.61 -10.12
C VAL A 190 -4.01 -1.22 -8.67
N ARG A 191 -2.85 -0.64 -8.42
CA ARG A 191 -2.53 -0.09 -7.11
C ARG A 191 -3.15 1.30 -6.95
N ALA A 192 -3.94 1.47 -5.92
CA ALA A 192 -4.49 2.75 -5.48
C ALA A 192 -3.69 3.28 -4.29
N SER A 193 -3.34 4.56 -4.30
CA SER A 193 -2.73 5.26 -3.15
C SER A 193 -3.51 6.53 -2.87
N ILE A 194 -3.87 6.76 -1.60
CA ILE A 194 -4.52 8.02 -1.15
C ILE A 194 -3.45 8.94 -0.60
N VAL A 195 -3.35 10.16 -1.11
CA VAL A 195 -2.32 11.14 -0.73
C VAL A 195 -2.92 12.53 -0.49
N GLU A 196 -2.39 13.27 0.48
CA GLU A 196 -2.74 14.68 0.71
C GLU A 196 -1.96 15.62 -0.23
N SER A 197 -0.77 15.20 -0.67
CA SER A 197 0.06 15.96 -1.60
C SER A 197 0.73 15.03 -2.60
N VAL A 198 0.71 15.39 -3.85
CA VAL A 198 1.27 14.59 -4.95
C VAL A 198 2.67 15.09 -5.30
N SER A 199 3.70 14.35 -4.85
CA SER A 199 5.09 14.56 -5.22
C SER A 199 5.73 13.20 -5.49
N PHE A 200 6.15 12.95 -6.73
CA PHE A 200 6.71 11.66 -7.10
C PHE A 200 8.21 11.62 -6.78
N PRO A 201 8.67 10.58 -6.05
CA PRO A 201 10.07 10.47 -5.64
C PRO A 201 11.03 10.05 -6.79
N GLY A 202 10.48 9.66 -7.94
CA GLY A 202 11.26 9.16 -9.08
C GLY A 202 10.39 8.92 -10.31
N ALA A 203 10.99 8.34 -11.35
CA ALA A 203 10.29 7.94 -12.57
C ALA A 203 9.37 6.75 -12.25
N CYS A 204 8.08 6.94 -12.43
CA CYS A 204 7.08 5.88 -12.29
C CYS A 204 5.92 6.16 -13.24
N GLN A 205 5.21 5.10 -13.64
CA GLN A 205 3.97 5.25 -14.38
C GLN A 205 2.82 5.44 -13.42
N ALA A 206 2.04 6.51 -13.57
CA ALA A 206 0.94 6.82 -12.69
C ALA A 206 -0.15 7.67 -13.35
N GLY A 207 -1.39 7.43 -12.92
CA GLY A 207 -2.53 8.30 -13.16
C GLY A 207 -2.95 9.00 -11.87
N VAL A 208 -3.21 10.29 -11.94
CA VAL A 208 -3.55 11.14 -10.79
C VAL A 208 -4.96 11.68 -10.96
N GLY A 209 -5.86 11.38 -10.02
CA GLY A 209 -7.19 11.95 -9.95
C GLY A 209 -7.19 13.40 -9.46
N SER A 210 -8.34 14.05 -9.48
CA SER A 210 -8.49 15.39 -8.90
C SER A 210 -8.45 15.35 -7.37
N PRO A 211 -7.96 16.41 -6.71
CA PRO A 211 -8.10 16.58 -5.27
C PRO A 211 -9.59 16.71 -4.89
N VAL A 212 -10.05 15.91 -3.95
CA VAL A 212 -11.47 15.84 -3.55
C VAL A 212 -11.62 15.73 -2.03
N ALA A 213 -12.81 16.00 -1.53
CA ALA A 213 -13.18 15.65 -0.17
C ALA A 213 -13.29 14.12 -0.02
N LEU A 214 -13.16 13.59 1.20
CA LEU A 214 -13.17 12.14 1.48
C LEU A 214 -14.39 11.41 0.92
N GLN A 215 -15.53 12.08 0.90
CA GLN A 215 -16.78 11.52 0.34
C GLN A 215 -16.73 11.27 -1.17
N ASP A 216 -15.87 11.99 -1.88
CA ASP A 216 -15.75 11.98 -3.34
C ASP A 216 -14.54 11.16 -3.83
N LEU A 217 -13.85 10.45 -2.93
CA LEU A 217 -12.72 9.56 -3.28
C LEU A 217 -13.02 8.56 -4.41
N PRO A 218 -14.22 7.95 -4.50
CA PRO A 218 -14.56 7.09 -5.64
C PRO A 218 -14.46 7.82 -7.00
N THR A 219 -14.77 9.11 -7.03
CA THR A 219 -14.62 9.93 -8.24
C THR A 219 -13.15 10.12 -8.59
N SER A 220 -12.33 10.52 -7.61
CA SER A 220 -10.88 10.66 -7.79
C SER A 220 -10.23 9.33 -8.24
N TRP A 221 -10.70 8.20 -7.70
CA TRP A 221 -10.26 6.86 -8.10
C TRP A 221 -10.57 6.57 -9.57
N THR A 222 -11.81 6.75 -10.00
CA THR A 222 -12.20 6.56 -11.41
C THR A 222 -11.37 7.45 -12.35
N GLN A 223 -11.14 8.70 -11.96
CA GLN A 223 -10.29 9.64 -12.71
C GLN A 223 -8.82 9.18 -12.78
N ALA A 224 -8.27 8.68 -11.67
CA ALA A 224 -6.91 8.17 -11.61
C ALA A 224 -6.71 6.94 -12.51
N GLN A 225 -7.70 6.03 -12.56
CA GLN A 225 -7.67 4.87 -13.45
C GLN A 225 -7.62 5.28 -14.92
N VAL A 226 -8.51 6.21 -15.33
CA VAL A 226 -8.51 6.74 -16.70
C VAL A 226 -7.17 7.43 -17.02
N ALA A 227 -6.66 8.23 -16.12
CA ALA A 227 -5.38 8.91 -16.28
C ALA A 227 -4.20 7.92 -16.39
N LEU A 228 -4.23 6.81 -15.64
CA LEU A 228 -3.24 5.73 -15.73
C LEU A 228 -3.26 5.08 -17.12
N ARG A 229 -4.43 4.78 -17.66
CA ARG A 229 -4.56 4.22 -19.02
C ARG A 229 -4.03 5.15 -20.11
N MET A 230 -4.05 6.45 -19.85
CA MET A 230 -3.50 7.47 -20.77
C MET A 230 -2.00 7.69 -20.59
N SER A 231 -1.37 7.12 -19.56
CA SER A 231 0.08 7.25 -19.33
C SER A 231 0.88 6.38 -20.30
N THR A 232 2.10 6.80 -20.62
CA THR A 232 2.98 6.16 -21.61
C THR A 232 4.44 6.31 -21.18
N SER A 233 5.36 5.62 -21.87
CA SER A 233 6.80 5.82 -21.66
C SER A 233 7.24 7.27 -21.88
N LEU A 234 6.60 7.98 -22.82
CA LEU A 234 6.87 9.41 -23.10
C LEU A 234 6.19 10.37 -22.12
N THR A 235 5.12 9.94 -21.47
CA THR A 235 4.39 10.72 -20.46
C THR A 235 3.96 9.78 -19.34
N PRO A 236 4.89 9.42 -18.47
CA PRO A 236 4.63 8.37 -17.48
C PRO A 236 3.64 8.80 -16.39
N ILE A 237 3.54 10.10 -16.11
CA ILE A 237 2.60 10.62 -15.12
C ILE A 237 1.55 11.47 -15.82
N VAL A 238 0.29 11.06 -15.74
CA VAL A 238 -0.85 11.79 -16.30
C VAL A 238 -1.76 12.25 -15.18
N ARG A 239 -2.11 13.54 -15.17
CA ARG A 239 -3.12 14.11 -14.27
C ARG A 239 -4.44 14.20 -14.99
N TRP A 240 -5.53 13.84 -14.31
CA TRP A 240 -6.89 13.95 -14.87
C TRP A 240 -7.18 15.33 -15.46
N GLU A 241 -6.80 16.37 -14.73
CA GLU A 241 -7.00 17.76 -15.15
C GLU A 241 -6.29 18.09 -16.48
N SER A 242 -5.14 17.46 -16.74
CA SER A 242 -4.39 17.67 -17.98
C SER A 242 -5.03 17.01 -19.21
N LEU A 243 -5.95 16.07 -19.01
CA LEU A 243 -6.67 15.42 -20.12
C LEU A 243 -7.66 16.37 -20.79
N GLY A 244 -8.23 17.32 -20.05
CA GLY A 244 -9.23 18.24 -20.59
C GLY A 244 -10.38 17.48 -21.28
N GLY A 245 -10.74 17.86 -22.50
CA GLY A 245 -11.81 17.22 -23.27
C GLY A 245 -11.53 15.75 -23.63
N LEU A 246 -10.29 15.28 -23.63
CA LEU A 246 -9.99 13.87 -23.87
C LEU A 246 -10.55 12.96 -22.80
N SER A 247 -10.78 13.47 -21.59
CA SER A 247 -11.40 12.71 -20.51
C SER A 247 -12.83 12.24 -20.85
N LEU A 248 -13.54 12.93 -21.74
CA LEU A 248 -14.88 12.55 -22.18
C LEU A 248 -14.88 11.26 -23.02
N LEU A 249 -13.74 10.92 -23.64
CA LEU A 249 -13.60 9.67 -24.39
C LEU A 249 -13.78 8.42 -23.51
N ALA A 250 -13.48 8.53 -22.22
CA ALA A 250 -13.71 7.46 -21.25
C ALA A 250 -15.20 7.13 -21.03
N GLN A 251 -16.11 7.98 -21.50
CA GLN A 251 -17.57 7.72 -21.42
C GLN A 251 -18.10 6.96 -22.63
N ILE A 252 -17.29 6.79 -23.68
CA ILE A 252 -17.69 6.05 -24.89
C ILE A 252 -17.74 4.55 -24.54
N PRO A 253 -18.83 3.85 -24.90
CA PRO A 253 -18.91 2.42 -24.70
C PRO A 253 -17.74 1.68 -25.36
N ILE A 254 -17.12 0.76 -24.64
CA ILE A 254 -15.92 0.04 -25.10
C ILE A 254 -16.14 -0.61 -26.47
N ALA A 255 -17.28 -1.31 -26.66
CA ALA A 255 -17.60 -1.95 -27.94
C ALA A 255 -17.68 -0.97 -29.11
N SER A 256 -18.21 0.24 -28.87
CA SER A 256 -18.28 1.28 -29.91
C SER A 256 -16.92 1.83 -30.27
N ALA A 257 -16.04 2.01 -29.28
CA ALA A 257 -14.68 2.47 -29.51
C ALA A 257 -13.83 1.40 -30.22
N GLN A 258 -13.91 0.14 -29.79
CA GLN A 258 -13.17 -0.98 -30.39
C GLN A 258 -13.56 -1.24 -31.86
N SER A 259 -14.81 -1.03 -32.22
CA SER A 259 -15.30 -1.22 -33.60
C SER A 259 -15.06 -0.01 -34.50
N HIS A 260 -14.55 1.10 -33.96
CA HIS A 260 -14.28 2.29 -34.79
C HIS A 260 -13.15 2.03 -35.79
N PRO A 261 -13.32 2.35 -37.09
CA PRO A 261 -12.33 2.04 -38.12
C PRO A 261 -10.91 2.55 -37.80
N ASP A 262 -10.79 3.75 -37.24
CA ASP A 262 -9.48 4.30 -36.86
C ASP A 262 -8.80 3.54 -35.72
N VAL A 263 -9.57 3.02 -34.77
CA VAL A 263 -9.06 2.22 -33.65
C VAL A 263 -8.59 0.85 -34.14
N VAL A 264 -9.38 0.22 -35.03
CA VAL A 264 -9.01 -1.06 -35.66
C VAL A 264 -7.73 -0.90 -36.50
N ALA A 265 -7.68 0.12 -37.37
CA ALA A 265 -6.51 0.39 -38.18
C ALA A 265 -5.26 0.73 -37.35
N LEU A 266 -5.46 1.44 -36.23
CA LEU A 266 -4.39 1.77 -35.28
C LEU A 266 -3.86 0.51 -34.58
N GLY A 267 -4.71 -0.46 -34.20
CA GLY A 267 -4.25 -1.72 -33.60
C GLY A 267 -3.27 -2.44 -34.52
N VAL A 268 -3.60 -2.57 -35.81
CA VAL A 268 -2.69 -3.16 -36.84
C VAL A 268 -1.40 -2.33 -36.97
N ALA A 269 -1.52 -1.02 -36.96
CA ALA A 269 -0.37 -0.12 -37.08
C ALA A 269 0.58 -0.21 -35.87
N ILE A 270 0.06 -0.42 -34.66
CA ILE A 270 0.85 -0.60 -33.43
C ILE A 270 1.67 -1.90 -33.50
N GLU A 271 1.06 -3.00 -33.95
CA GLU A 271 1.75 -4.30 -34.13
C GLU A 271 2.91 -4.18 -35.15
N GLU A 272 2.74 -3.42 -36.22
CA GLU A 272 3.75 -3.29 -37.27
C GLU A 272 4.84 -2.24 -36.94
N SER A 273 4.46 -1.09 -36.38
CA SER A 273 5.34 0.08 -36.25
C SER A 273 5.83 0.37 -34.83
N GLY A 274 5.17 -0.23 -33.84
CA GLY A 274 5.40 0.06 -32.42
C GLY A 274 4.68 1.31 -31.92
N THR A 275 4.30 1.31 -30.67
CA THR A 275 3.51 2.38 -30.01
C THR A 275 4.31 3.69 -29.92
N GLU A 276 5.62 3.63 -29.61
CA GLU A 276 6.46 4.82 -29.38
C GLU A 276 6.54 5.73 -30.60
N LEU A 277 6.69 5.16 -31.79
CA LEU A 277 6.72 5.96 -33.04
C LEU A 277 5.40 6.68 -33.26
N ILE A 278 4.30 5.97 -33.10
CA ILE A 278 2.96 6.50 -33.32
C ILE A 278 2.67 7.65 -32.32
N GLU A 279 3.05 7.47 -31.08
CA GLU A 279 2.93 8.50 -30.05
C GLU A 279 3.78 9.73 -30.33
N ALA A 280 5.03 9.53 -30.74
CA ALA A 280 5.89 10.63 -31.08
C ALA A 280 5.32 11.44 -32.27
N LEU A 281 4.80 10.76 -33.30
CA LEU A 281 4.15 11.42 -34.45
C LEU A 281 2.84 12.13 -34.07
N ALA A 282 2.07 11.58 -33.12
CA ALA A 282 0.85 12.23 -32.66
C ALA A 282 1.12 13.51 -31.86
N ARG A 283 2.22 13.55 -31.11
CA ARG A 283 2.57 14.63 -30.18
C ARG A 283 3.42 15.74 -30.81
N THR A 284 4.09 15.47 -31.92
CA THR A 284 4.97 16.42 -32.57
C THR A 284 4.35 16.97 -33.87
N ASP A 285 4.77 18.14 -34.25
CA ASP A 285 4.29 18.82 -35.46
C ASP A 285 4.99 18.37 -36.76
N SER A 286 6.07 17.58 -36.61
CA SER A 286 6.86 17.14 -37.77
C SER A 286 7.62 15.83 -37.53
N ALA A 287 7.89 15.08 -38.61
CA ALA A 287 8.73 13.90 -38.58
C ALA A 287 10.15 14.19 -38.04
N ARG A 288 10.62 15.42 -38.19
CA ARG A 288 11.93 15.84 -37.66
C ARG A 288 11.90 15.97 -36.16
N ALA A 289 10.84 16.55 -35.59
CA ALA A 289 10.66 16.63 -34.15
C ALA A 289 10.46 15.21 -33.54
N ALA A 290 9.66 14.35 -34.19
CA ALA A 290 9.50 12.96 -33.79
C ALA A 290 10.84 12.20 -33.81
N SER A 291 11.67 12.41 -34.82
CA SER A 291 12.99 11.75 -34.90
C SER A 291 13.94 12.17 -33.77
N ALA A 292 13.89 13.42 -33.36
CA ALA A 292 14.66 13.92 -32.21
C ALA A 292 14.18 13.30 -30.90
N THR A 293 12.87 13.16 -30.69
CA THR A 293 12.28 12.53 -29.51
C THR A 293 12.67 11.05 -29.39
N LEU A 294 12.74 10.34 -30.52
CA LEU A 294 13.01 8.90 -30.55
C LEU A 294 14.50 8.56 -30.69
N GLY A 295 15.38 9.54 -30.90
CA GLY A 295 16.79 9.29 -31.19
C GLY A 295 17.02 8.56 -32.53
N LEU A 296 16.08 8.65 -33.46
CA LEU A 296 16.14 8.00 -34.76
C LEU A 296 16.57 8.97 -35.87
N HIS A 297 17.13 8.43 -36.97
CA HIS A 297 17.42 9.28 -38.15
C HIS A 297 16.11 9.71 -38.82
N HIS A 298 16.07 10.95 -39.26
CA HIS A 298 14.88 11.57 -39.87
C HIS A 298 14.30 10.76 -41.06
N SER A 299 15.16 10.26 -41.96
CA SER A 299 14.72 9.43 -43.09
C SER A 299 14.03 8.14 -42.67
N THR A 300 14.47 7.53 -41.54
CA THR A 300 13.85 6.33 -40.98
C THR A 300 12.43 6.64 -40.51
N VAL A 301 12.26 7.77 -39.81
CA VAL A 301 10.94 8.21 -39.33
C VAL A 301 10.01 8.53 -40.51
N GLN A 302 10.52 9.19 -41.57
CA GLN A 302 9.71 9.49 -42.76
C GLN A 302 9.18 8.22 -43.46
N VAL A 303 10.04 7.20 -43.66
CA VAL A 303 9.63 5.93 -44.27
C VAL A 303 8.57 5.23 -43.42
N ARG A 304 8.77 5.17 -42.10
CA ARG A 304 7.81 4.57 -41.18
C ARG A 304 6.51 5.36 -41.09
N GLN A 305 6.58 6.69 -41.12
CA GLN A 305 5.39 7.54 -41.17
C GLN A 305 4.58 7.29 -42.46
N ALA A 306 5.22 7.20 -43.62
CA ALA A 306 4.51 6.89 -44.86
C ALA A 306 3.80 5.54 -44.82
N ARG A 307 4.44 4.53 -44.20
CA ARG A 307 3.84 3.21 -44.00
C ARG A 307 2.66 3.29 -43.04
N LEU A 308 2.79 4.00 -41.90
CA LEU A 308 1.72 4.25 -40.96
C LEU A 308 0.51 4.93 -41.62
N GLU A 309 0.74 5.95 -42.45
CA GLU A 309 -0.33 6.65 -43.15
C GLU A 309 -1.08 5.76 -44.14
N GLN A 310 -0.40 4.76 -44.74
CA GLN A 310 -1.06 3.74 -45.58
C GLN A 310 -1.99 2.83 -44.76
N LEU A 311 -1.55 2.41 -43.57
CA LEU A 311 -2.34 1.57 -42.69
C LEU A 311 -3.55 2.30 -42.10
N LEU A 312 -3.35 3.55 -41.69
CA LEU A 312 -4.40 4.39 -41.12
C LEU A 312 -5.41 4.92 -42.14
N GLY A 313 -5.02 5.02 -43.42
CA GLY A 313 -5.83 5.60 -44.49
C GLY A 313 -5.94 7.12 -44.45
N PHE A 314 -5.11 7.81 -43.62
CA PHE A 314 -5.07 9.27 -43.56
C PHE A 314 -3.65 9.79 -43.27
N LYS A 315 -3.41 11.11 -43.58
CA LYS A 315 -2.13 11.75 -43.41
C LYS A 315 -1.90 12.25 -41.98
N VAL A 316 -0.94 11.70 -41.26
CA VAL A 316 -0.61 12.13 -39.89
C VAL A 316 0.24 13.41 -39.83
N GLY A 317 0.86 13.80 -40.93
CA GLY A 317 1.63 15.05 -41.02
C GLY A 317 0.79 16.35 -40.97
N THR A 318 -0.54 16.28 -41.13
CA THR A 318 -1.44 17.42 -41.05
C THR A 318 -1.97 17.63 -39.63
N ALA A 319 -2.40 18.84 -39.26
CA ALA A 319 -3.01 19.13 -37.97
C ALA A 319 -4.27 18.27 -37.70
N GLU A 320 -5.13 18.12 -38.72
CA GLU A 320 -6.32 17.31 -38.67
C GLU A 320 -5.98 15.84 -38.46
N GLY A 321 -5.03 15.30 -39.21
CA GLY A 321 -4.61 13.90 -39.06
C GLY A 321 -3.95 13.60 -37.72
N ARG A 322 -3.18 14.52 -37.16
CA ARG A 322 -2.62 14.37 -35.80
C ARG A 322 -3.73 14.36 -34.74
N THR A 323 -4.73 15.24 -34.86
CA THR A 323 -5.88 15.25 -33.94
C THR A 323 -6.65 13.93 -34.01
N ARG A 324 -6.90 13.43 -35.24
CA ARG A 324 -7.56 12.14 -35.47
C ARG A 324 -6.75 10.99 -34.89
N LEU A 325 -5.42 10.99 -35.07
CA LEU A 325 -4.52 9.99 -34.50
C LEU A 325 -4.51 10.05 -32.97
N MET A 326 -4.49 11.23 -32.36
CA MET A 326 -4.54 11.39 -30.90
C MET A 326 -5.83 10.84 -30.31
N ILE A 327 -6.97 11.09 -30.95
CA ILE A 327 -8.27 10.55 -30.52
C ILE A 327 -8.27 9.02 -30.66
N ALA A 328 -7.79 8.47 -31.78
CA ALA A 328 -7.70 7.02 -31.99
C ALA A 328 -6.81 6.35 -30.94
N LEU A 329 -5.64 6.94 -30.62
CA LEU A 329 -4.76 6.47 -29.57
C LEU A 329 -5.42 6.48 -28.19
N ALA A 330 -6.14 7.56 -27.86
CA ALA A 330 -6.84 7.66 -26.59
C ALA A 330 -7.92 6.57 -26.48
N LEU A 331 -8.75 6.39 -27.52
CA LEU A 331 -9.76 5.34 -27.56
C LEU A 331 -9.15 3.94 -27.49
N HIS A 332 -8.10 3.68 -28.24
CA HIS A 332 -7.40 2.38 -28.21
C HIS A 332 -6.93 2.04 -26.80
N ARG A 333 -6.27 2.97 -26.09
CA ARG A 333 -5.81 2.77 -24.70
C ARG A 333 -6.95 2.54 -23.72
N LEU A 334 -8.07 3.26 -23.89
CA LEU A 334 -9.26 3.10 -23.04
C LEU A 334 -10.01 1.79 -23.28
N THR A 335 -9.73 1.10 -24.38
CA THR A 335 -10.42 -0.14 -24.76
C THR A 335 -9.55 -1.39 -24.73
N THR A 336 -8.24 -1.23 -24.60
CA THR A 336 -7.30 -2.34 -24.51
C THR A 336 -7.01 -2.59 -23.02
N PRO A 337 -7.13 -3.84 -22.53
CA PRO A 337 -6.71 -4.17 -21.16
C PRO A 337 -5.26 -3.73 -20.93
N ASN A 338 -4.94 -3.28 -19.73
CA ASN A 338 -3.59 -2.87 -19.35
C ASN A 338 -2.62 -4.07 -19.45
N SER A 339 -2.15 -4.37 -20.65
CA SER A 339 -0.93 -5.18 -20.83
C SER A 339 0.26 -4.27 -20.53
N ILE A 340 0.48 -4.01 -19.25
CA ILE A 340 1.71 -3.38 -18.77
C ILE A 340 2.74 -4.50 -18.74
N GLY A 341 3.50 -4.63 -19.86
CA GLY A 341 4.67 -5.47 -19.98
C GLY A 341 5.92 -4.74 -19.53
#